data_be5be1186c6285e45180e5ff4412c40c
#
_entry.id   be5be1186c6285e45180e5ff4412c40c
#
_cell.length_a   1.000
_cell.length_b   1.000
_cell.length_c   1.000
_cell.angle_alpha   90.00
_cell.angle_beta   90.00
_cell.angle_gamma   90.00
#
_symmetry.space_group_name_H-M   'P 1'
#
loop_
_entity.id
_entity.type
_entity.pdbx_description
1 polymer ?
#
loop_
_entity_poly.entity_id
_entity_poly.type
_entity_poly.pdbx_seq_one_letter_code
_entity_poly.pdbx_strand_id
1 'polypeptide(L)'
;MKPGNICWFEIPVLNLDRAIDFYSTILYTKIEKIIFIEKEYGIFDKNKHSIGGCLIVKENYLPGKSTILFFSVIDLSEVLINTIEKGGAIVIPKTLMKQVTSKGDTIIAQNMIDDNVGYYAEIIDSEGNHIGLYSNS
;
A
#
# COMPACT_ATOMS: atom_id res chain seq x y z
N MET A 1 13.87 10.76 -15.92
CA MET A 1 13.67 9.57 -15.07
C MET A 1 14.83 8.62 -15.28
N LYS A 2 15.38 8.10 -14.20
CA LYS A 2 16.53 7.22 -14.27
C LYS A 2 16.13 5.81 -14.71
N PRO A 3 16.81 5.19 -15.67
CA PRO A 3 16.49 3.82 -16.09
C PRO A 3 16.57 2.84 -14.93
N GLY A 4 15.60 1.94 -14.87
CA GLY A 4 15.53 0.93 -13.81
C GLY A 4 14.71 1.35 -12.57
N ASN A 5 14.37 2.62 -12.45
CA ASN A 5 13.50 3.05 -11.36
C ASN A 5 12.04 2.68 -11.63
N ILE A 6 11.31 2.38 -10.57
CA ILE A 6 9.86 2.19 -10.67
C ILE A 6 9.23 3.53 -11.01
N CYS A 7 8.39 3.59 -12.05
CA CYS A 7 7.81 4.85 -12.51
C CYS A 7 6.29 4.90 -12.45
N TRP A 8 5.63 3.78 -12.26
CA TRP A 8 4.17 3.67 -12.23
C TRP A 8 3.76 2.35 -11.58
N PHE A 9 2.60 2.32 -10.95
CA PHE A 9 2.01 1.06 -10.49
C PHE A 9 0.53 1.00 -10.86
N GLU A 10 0.01 -0.22 -11.00
CA GLU A 10 -1.42 -0.47 -11.19
C GLU A 10 -1.89 -1.48 -10.17
N ILE A 11 -3.02 -1.19 -9.54
CA ILE A 11 -3.72 -2.12 -8.65
C ILE A 11 -5.02 -2.52 -9.33
N PRO A 12 -5.18 -3.80 -9.69
CA PRO A 12 -6.41 -4.25 -10.31
C PRO A 12 -7.55 -4.31 -9.28
N VAL A 13 -8.73 -3.86 -9.66
CA VAL A 13 -9.89 -3.82 -8.77
C VAL A 13 -11.12 -4.36 -9.49
N LEU A 14 -12.09 -4.85 -8.73
CA LEU A 14 -13.39 -5.28 -9.25
C LEU A 14 -14.40 -4.15 -9.28
N ASN A 15 -14.39 -3.30 -8.26
CA ASN A 15 -15.30 -2.17 -8.11
C ASN A 15 -14.49 -0.92 -7.83
N LEU A 16 -14.42 -0.03 -8.82
CA LEU A 16 -13.57 1.15 -8.73
C LEU A 16 -13.99 2.11 -7.62
N ASP A 17 -15.29 2.38 -7.49
CA ASP A 17 -15.78 3.32 -6.48
C ASP A 17 -15.50 2.80 -5.06
N ARG A 18 -15.69 1.51 -4.84
CA ARG A 18 -15.38 0.87 -3.57
C ARG A 18 -13.87 0.93 -3.27
N ALA A 19 -13.05 0.65 -4.28
CA ALA A 19 -11.60 0.71 -4.12
C ALA A 19 -11.10 2.13 -3.85
N ILE A 20 -11.67 3.14 -4.53
CA ILE A 20 -11.34 4.53 -4.29
C ILE A 20 -11.68 4.93 -2.85
N ASP A 21 -12.86 4.55 -2.36
CA ASP A 21 -13.26 4.83 -0.98
C ASP A 21 -12.30 4.16 0.01
N PHE A 22 -11.94 2.91 -0.24
CA PHE A 22 -11.02 2.16 0.61
C PHE A 22 -9.66 2.86 0.69
N TYR A 23 -9.00 3.05 -0.44
CA TYR A 23 -7.63 3.58 -0.46
C TYR A 23 -7.55 5.05 -0.06
N SER A 24 -8.50 5.87 -0.48
CA SER A 24 -8.51 7.28 -0.07
C SER A 24 -8.66 7.43 1.44
N THR A 25 -9.40 6.53 2.06
CA THR A 25 -9.61 6.55 3.52
C THR A 25 -8.36 6.05 4.25
N ILE A 26 -7.82 4.87 3.90
CA ILE A 26 -6.71 4.32 4.66
C ILE A 26 -5.40 5.07 4.43
N LEU A 27 -5.20 5.65 3.26
CA LEU A 27 -3.95 6.35 2.91
C LEU A 27 -4.04 7.86 3.09
N TYR A 28 -5.20 8.40 3.48
CA TYR A 28 -5.43 9.84 3.60
C TYR A 28 -4.99 10.59 2.33
N THR A 29 -5.33 10.06 1.18
CA THR A 29 -4.95 10.63 -0.10
C THR A 29 -6.17 10.81 -0.99
N LYS A 30 -6.06 11.76 -1.92
CA LYS A 30 -7.08 11.96 -2.93
C LYS A 30 -6.85 11.01 -4.09
N ILE A 31 -7.90 10.35 -4.53
CA ILE A 31 -7.88 9.50 -5.71
C ILE A 31 -8.92 10.01 -6.69
N GLU A 32 -8.48 10.45 -7.85
CA GLU A 32 -9.33 11.05 -8.85
C GLU A 32 -9.80 10.01 -9.86
N LYS A 33 -11.11 9.92 -10.05
CA LYS A 33 -11.70 9.05 -11.06
C LYS A 33 -11.65 9.74 -12.40
N ILE A 34 -10.98 9.12 -13.37
CA ILE A 34 -10.90 9.63 -14.73
C ILE A 34 -11.31 8.56 -15.73
N ILE A 35 -11.75 9.00 -16.90
CA ILE A 35 -12.06 8.11 -18.03
C ILE A 35 -11.07 8.41 -19.14
N PHE A 36 -10.35 7.37 -19.56
CA PHE A 36 -9.37 7.49 -20.64
C PHE A 36 -9.48 6.28 -21.55
N ILE A 37 -9.72 6.53 -22.84
CA ILE A 37 -9.90 5.48 -23.86
C ILE A 37 -10.93 4.44 -23.38
N GLU A 38 -12.15 4.92 -23.04
CA GLU A 38 -13.29 4.11 -22.61
C GLU A 38 -13.07 3.28 -21.33
N LYS A 39 -11.97 3.49 -20.62
CA LYS A 39 -11.70 2.83 -19.34
C LYS A 39 -11.72 3.83 -18.20
N GLU A 40 -12.18 3.36 -17.04
CA GLU A 40 -12.19 4.15 -15.82
C GLU A 40 -10.95 3.82 -14.98
N TYR A 41 -10.30 4.86 -14.49
CA TYR A 41 -9.13 4.77 -13.62
C TYR A 41 -9.35 5.58 -12.36
N GLY A 42 -8.83 5.10 -11.25
CA GLY A 42 -8.64 5.91 -10.05
C GLY A 42 -7.17 6.30 -9.95
N ILE A 43 -6.87 7.56 -10.19
CA ILE A 43 -5.49 8.06 -10.22
C ILE A 43 -5.11 8.56 -8.82
N PHE A 44 -4.05 7.97 -8.26
CA PHE A 44 -3.50 8.41 -6.98
C PHE A 44 -2.91 9.80 -7.11
N ASP A 45 -3.14 10.63 -6.09
CA ASP A 45 -2.59 11.98 -6.06
C ASP A 45 -1.06 11.90 -6.05
N LYS A 46 -0.44 12.57 -7.02
CA LYS A 46 1.00 12.50 -7.21
C LYS A 46 1.67 13.70 -6.56
N ASN A 47 2.57 13.44 -5.64
CA ASN A 47 3.44 14.47 -5.09
C ASN A 47 4.87 14.29 -5.59
N LYS A 48 5.76 15.26 -5.25
CA LYS A 48 7.14 15.28 -5.74
C LYS A 48 7.98 14.08 -5.36
N HIS A 49 7.61 13.38 -4.28
CA HIS A 49 8.41 12.31 -3.69
C HIS A 49 7.77 10.95 -3.86
N SER A 50 6.70 10.86 -4.63
CA SER A 50 5.92 9.65 -4.77
C SER A 50 5.90 9.15 -6.21
N ILE A 51 5.88 7.84 -6.33
CA ILE A 51 5.58 7.18 -7.60
C ILE A 51 4.09 7.33 -7.87
N GLY A 52 3.72 7.70 -9.09
CA GLY A 52 2.33 7.71 -9.50
C GLY A 52 1.79 6.32 -9.76
N GLY A 53 0.48 6.18 -9.67
CA GLY A 53 -0.18 4.91 -9.93
C GLY A 53 -1.68 5.04 -10.01
N CYS A 54 -2.33 3.93 -10.25
CA CYS A 54 -3.79 3.91 -10.41
C CYS A 54 -4.44 2.63 -9.90
N LEU A 55 -5.73 2.76 -9.62
CA LEU A 55 -6.66 1.65 -9.52
C LEU A 55 -7.29 1.47 -10.90
N ILE A 56 -7.38 0.23 -11.36
CA ILE A 56 -7.92 -0.06 -12.69
C ILE A 56 -8.81 -1.30 -12.64
N VAL A 57 -10.00 -1.21 -13.25
CA VAL A 57 -10.88 -2.36 -13.34
C VAL A 57 -10.31 -3.35 -14.36
N LYS A 58 -10.08 -4.58 -13.91
CA LYS A 58 -9.65 -5.68 -14.77
C LYS A 58 -10.56 -6.87 -14.56
N GLU A 59 -11.20 -7.33 -15.63
CA GLU A 59 -12.22 -8.39 -15.55
C GLU A 59 -11.68 -9.76 -15.20
N ASN A 60 -10.42 -10.04 -15.55
CA ASN A 60 -9.83 -11.36 -15.45
C ASN A 60 -8.68 -11.45 -14.47
N TYR A 61 -8.62 -10.56 -13.47
CA TYR A 61 -7.57 -10.68 -12.47
C TYR A 61 -7.98 -11.64 -11.35
N LEU A 62 -6.99 -12.32 -10.80
CA LEU A 62 -7.15 -13.12 -9.60
C LEU A 62 -6.48 -12.38 -8.45
N PRO A 63 -7.23 -11.99 -7.41
CA PRO A 63 -6.60 -11.42 -6.23
C PRO A 63 -5.69 -12.47 -5.58
N GLY A 64 -4.57 -12.01 -5.01
CA GLY A 64 -3.63 -12.94 -4.43
C GLY A 64 -2.41 -12.25 -3.89
N LYS A 65 -1.43 -13.06 -3.54
CA LYS A 65 -0.18 -12.61 -2.97
C LYS A 65 0.96 -12.88 -3.95
N SER A 66 1.53 -11.81 -4.52
CA SER A 66 2.72 -11.92 -5.34
C SER A 66 3.62 -10.73 -5.02
N THR A 67 3.80 -9.78 -5.93
CA THR A 67 4.47 -8.52 -5.62
C THR A 67 3.63 -7.71 -4.65
N ILE A 68 4.25 -7.20 -3.58
CA ILE A 68 3.56 -6.42 -2.56
C ILE A 68 4.04 -4.97 -2.65
N LEU A 69 3.09 -4.03 -2.75
CA LEU A 69 3.36 -2.61 -2.65
C LEU A 69 3.24 -2.21 -1.19
N PHE A 70 4.24 -1.50 -0.67
CA PHE A 70 4.19 -0.93 0.68
C PHE A 70 3.90 0.56 0.59
N PHE A 71 2.84 0.98 1.26
CA PHE A 71 2.49 2.40 1.39
C PHE A 71 2.92 2.90 2.75
N SER A 72 3.53 4.08 2.79
CA SER A 72 3.84 4.74 4.06
C SER A 72 2.58 5.40 4.60
N VAL A 73 2.36 5.26 5.91
CA VAL A 73 1.25 5.89 6.61
C VAL A 73 1.77 6.57 7.88
N ILE A 74 1.00 7.49 8.44
CA ILE A 74 1.40 8.25 9.62
C ILE A 74 1.19 7.43 10.88
N ASP A 75 0.00 6.84 11.03
CA ASP A 75 -0.39 6.06 12.22
C ASP A 75 -0.93 4.70 11.77
N LEU A 76 -0.09 3.68 11.90
CA LEU A 76 -0.43 2.35 11.42
C LEU A 76 -1.62 1.74 12.19
N SER A 77 -1.69 2.01 13.49
CA SER A 77 -2.80 1.48 14.31
C SER A 77 -4.16 2.00 13.85
N GLU A 78 -4.24 3.29 13.55
CA GLU A 78 -5.47 3.90 13.05
C GLU A 78 -5.82 3.38 11.66
N VAL A 79 -4.83 3.24 10.79
CA VAL A 79 -5.04 2.72 9.44
C VAL A 79 -5.58 1.30 9.48
N LEU A 80 -5.12 0.46 10.39
CA LEU A 80 -5.62 -0.90 10.53
C LEU A 80 -7.09 -0.95 10.96
N ILE A 81 -7.50 -0.04 11.84
CA ILE A 81 -8.92 0.09 12.22
C ILE A 81 -9.75 0.47 10.98
N ASN A 82 -9.32 1.47 10.24
CA ASN A 82 -10.00 1.94 9.04
C ASN A 82 -10.05 0.85 7.95
N THR A 83 -9.01 0.03 7.86
CA THR A 83 -8.95 -1.10 6.94
C THR A 83 -10.12 -2.05 7.15
N ILE A 84 -10.37 -2.43 8.39
CA ILE A 84 -11.49 -3.31 8.74
C ILE A 84 -12.84 -2.64 8.43
N GLU A 85 -12.99 -1.37 8.81
CA GLU A 85 -14.24 -0.63 8.59
C GLU A 85 -14.58 -0.49 7.10
N LYS A 86 -13.58 -0.42 6.24
CA LYS A 86 -13.76 -0.25 4.79
C LYS A 86 -13.76 -1.56 4.01
N GLY A 87 -13.86 -2.68 4.69
CA GLY A 87 -14.05 -3.98 4.04
C GLY A 87 -12.77 -4.74 3.72
N GLY A 88 -11.65 -4.33 4.26
CA GLY A 88 -10.41 -5.07 4.18
C GLY A 88 -10.21 -6.03 5.34
N ALA A 89 -9.06 -6.69 5.36
CA ALA A 89 -8.68 -7.63 6.41
C ALA A 89 -7.21 -7.46 6.78
N ILE A 90 -6.84 -7.87 7.99
CA ILE A 90 -5.46 -7.81 8.46
C ILE A 90 -4.85 -9.20 8.30
N VAL A 91 -3.73 -9.30 7.58
CA VAL A 91 -2.96 -10.54 7.42
C VAL A 91 -1.83 -10.60 8.44
N ILE A 92 -1.06 -9.52 8.53
CA ILE A 92 0.01 -9.37 9.51
C ILE A 92 -0.27 -8.08 10.28
N PRO A 93 -0.46 -8.15 11.61
CA PRO A 93 -0.75 -6.95 12.40
C PRO A 93 0.48 -6.06 12.50
N LYS A 94 0.32 -4.88 13.12
CA LYS A 94 1.42 -3.94 13.37
C LYS A 94 2.58 -4.67 14.03
N THR A 95 3.72 -4.69 13.37
CA THR A 95 4.90 -5.46 13.79
C THR A 95 6.13 -4.57 13.71
N LEU A 96 6.90 -4.52 14.79
CA LEU A 96 8.16 -3.81 14.79
C LEU A 96 9.15 -4.49 13.83
N MET A 97 9.73 -3.72 12.92
CA MET A 97 10.78 -4.23 12.04
C MET A 97 12.08 -4.35 12.82
N LYS A 98 12.68 -5.53 12.74
CA LYS A 98 13.94 -5.84 13.41
C LYS A 98 14.86 -6.53 12.42
N GLN A 99 16.15 -6.32 12.61
CA GLN A 99 17.15 -7.08 11.87
C GLN A 99 18.26 -7.55 12.81
N VAL A 100 18.79 -8.72 12.48
CA VAL A 100 19.92 -9.29 13.22
C VAL A 100 21.20 -8.76 12.57
N THR A 101 22.15 -8.31 13.39
CA THR A 101 23.44 -7.83 12.88
C THR A 101 24.26 -9.00 12.30
N SER A 102 25.29 -8.68 11.54
CA SER A 102 26.19 -9.67 10.96
C SER A 102 26.92 -10.52 12.00
N LYS A 103 26.93 -10.09 13.26
CA LYS A 103 27.52 -10.87 14.38
C LYS A 103 26.53 -11.84 15.01
N GLY A 104 25.28 -11.89 14.56
CA GLY A 104 24.31 -12.90 14.93
C GLY A 104 23.52 -12.68 16.21
N ASP A 105 24.05 -11.96 17.19
CA ASP A 105 23.47 -11.88 18.53
C ASP A 105 22.78 -10.56 18.85
N THR A 106 23.05 -9.51 18.09
CA THR A 106 22.49 -8.18 18.34
C THR A 106 21.33 -7.93 17.41
N ILE A 107 20.18 -7.60 17.97
CA ILE A 107 18.98 -7.22 17.21
C ILE A 107 18.88 -5.71 17.23
N ILE A 108 18.77 -5.11 16.06
CA ILE A 108 18.55 -3.67 15.93
C ILE A 108 17.18 -3.40 15.35
N ALA A 109 16.55 -2.30 15.77
CA ALA A 109 15.22 -1.91 15.30
C ALA A 109 15.26 -0.95 14.11
N GLN A 110 16.44 -0.53 13.68
CA GLN A 110 16.60 0.28 12.47
C GLN A 110 16.35 -0.59 11.25
N ASN A 111 15.56 -0.09 10.31
CA ASN A 111 15.14 -0.89 9.16
C ASN A 111 15.74 -0.41 7.84
N MET A 112 15.62 -1.21 6.81
CA MET A 112 16.22 -0.96 5.50
C MET A 112 15.40 0.01 4.63
N ILE A 113 14.23 0.45 5.06
CA ILE A 113 13.41 1.37 4.27
C ILE A 113 13.93 2.80 4.43
N ASP A 114 14.14 3.23 5.66
CA ASP A 114 14.54 4.61 5.96
C ASP A 114 15.59 4.74 7.07
N ASP A 115 16.22 3.64 7.46
CA ASP A 115 17.24 3.57 8.54
C ASP A 115 16.72 4.02 9.91
N ASN A 116 15.42 4.06 10.11
CA ASN A 116 14.80 4.44 11.38
C ASN A 116 14.09 3.25 12.03
N VAL A 117 13.55 3.49 13.21
CA VAL A 117 12.61 2.55 13.83
C VAL A 117 11.30 2.61 13.05
N GLY A 118 10.75 1.46 12.71
CA GLY A 118 9.52 1.40 11.95
C GLY A 118 8.74 0.13 12.20
N TYR A 119 7.48 0.20 11.79
CA TYR A 119 6.52 -0.89 11.90
C TYR A 119 5.94 -1.19 10.55
N TYR A 120 5.60 -2.45 10.34
CA TYR A 120 4.89 -2.85 9.13
C TYR A 120 3.65 -3.66 9.46
N ALA A 121 2.77 -3.73 8.50
CA ALA A 121 1.62 -4.61 8.51
C ALA A 121 1.35 -5.06 7.08
N GLU A 122 0.62 -6.15 6.94
CA GLU A 122 0.11 -6.61 5.66
C GLU A 122 -1.40 -6.75 5.77
N ILE A 123 -2.10 -6.23 4.78
CA ILE A 123 -3.56 -6.24 4.74
C ILE A 123 -4.04 -6.82 3.41
N ILE A 124 -5.31 -7.19 3.40
CA ILE A 124 -6.05 -7.44 2.17
C ILE A 124 -6.96 -6.24 1.96
N ASP A 125 -6.90 -5.63 0.78
CA ASP A 125 -7.72 -4.47 0.46
C ASP A 125 -9.20 -4.87 0.22
N SER A 126 -10.04 -3.90 -0.12
CA SER A 126 -11.47 -4.14 -0.38
C SER A 126 -11.72 -5.03 -1.60
N GLU A 127 -10.71 -5.25 -2.42
CA GLU A 127 -10.80 -6.00 -3.69
C GLU A 127 -10.10 -7.36 -3.64
N GLY A 128 -9.49 -7.72 -2.52
CA GLY A 128 -8.78 -8.98 -2.34
C GLY A 128 -7.29 -8.93 -2.59
N ASN A 129 -6.72 -7.76 -2.85
CA ASN A 129 -5.28 -7.62 -3.08
C ASN A 129 -4.51 -7.53 -1.76
N HIS A 130 -3.32 -8.14 -1.71
CA HIS A 130 -2.40 -8.01 -0.58
C HIS A 130 -1.58 -6.74 -0.72
N ILE A 131 -1.57 -5.93 0.33
CA ILE A 131 -0.90 -4.62 0.38
C ILE A 131 -0.09 -4.54 1.67
N GLY A 132 1.10 -3.98 1.58
CA GLY A 132 1.92 -3.68 2.75
C GLY A 132 1.75 -2.25 3.21
N LEU A 133 1.88 -2.04 4.51
CA LEU A 133 1.83 -0.72 5.14
C LEU A 133 3.07 -0.53 6.00
N TYR A 134 3.59 0.67 6.02
CA TYR A 134 4.78 1.04 6.77
C TYR A 134 4.58 2.35 7.51
N SER A 135 5.05 2.43 8.75
CA SER A 135 4.97 3.63 9.57
C SER A 135 6.13 3.66 10.55
N ASN A 136 6.56 4.86 10.95
CA ASN A 136 7.54 5.01 12.03
C ASN A 136 6.87 4.97 13.41
N SER A 137 5.57 4.94 13.46
CA SER A 137 4.84 4.92 14.74
C SER A 137 3.60 4.01 14.73
#